data_55cb6bb63fa91162c017fd672f7aaa11
#
_entry.id   55cb6bb63fa91162c017fd672f7aaa11
#
_cell.length_a   1.000
_cell.length_b   1.000
_cell.length_c   1.000
_cell.angle_alpha   90.00
_cell.angle_beta   90.00
_cell.angle_gamma   90.00
#
_symmetry.space_group_name_H-M   'P 1'
#
loop_
_entity.id
_entity.type
_entity.pdbx_description
1 polymer ?
#
loop_
_entity_poly.entity_id
_entity_poly.type
_entity_poly.pdbx_seq_one_letter_code
_entity_poly.pdbx_strand_id
1 'polypeptide(L)'
;FLTFSGKKSHDYYLSTTSIKWVPEKQQLQLTSRFFLEDIEAYMQNKQNNKVVFSPDSHPDETDAFVKDFFLDNISLQINDSSHEINYLGREYQDEFLVVYAEVTELSLAISKLSFKSTFLLDFIASQQNIIHIKTPEKYKSFLLKNKINSLEFIVN
;
A
#
# COMPACT_ATOMS: atom_id res chain seq x y z
N PHE A 1 29.46 12.56 25.32
CA PHE A 1 28.11 12.02 25.44
C PHE A 1 27.37 12.26 24.14
N LEU A 2 27.28 11.22 23.36
CA LEU A 2 26.46 11.22 22.13
C LEU A 2 25.01 11.03 22.58
N THR A 3 24.28 12.12 22.71
CA THR A 3 22.84 12.06 22.78
C THR A 3 22.34 11.79 21.36
N PHE A 4 21.98 10.56 21.10
CA PHE A 4 21.21 10.26 19.91
C PHE A 4 19.82 10.84 20.08
N SER A 5 19.63 12.09 19.63
CA SER A 5 18.31 12.63 19.40
C SER A 5 17.77 12.11 18.06
N GLY A 6 18.07 10.86 17.75
CA GLY A 6 17.54 10.20 16.58
C GLY A 6 16.14 9.68 16.86
N LYS A 7 15.23 9.83 15.91
CA LYS A 7 13.98 9.08 15.89
C LYS A 7 14.34 7.62 16.11
N LYS A 8 13.73 6.97 17.10
CA LYS A 8 13.85 5.52 17.24
C LYS A 8 13.38 4.91 15.95
N SER A 9 14.28 4.24 15.21
CA SER A 9 13.87 3.37 14.15
C SER A 9 13.03 2.24 14.78
N HIS A 10 11.88 1.95 14.21
CA HIS A 10 11.09 0.80 14.63
C HIS A 10 11.84 -0.49 14.31
N ASP A 11 11.57 -1.54 15.09
CA ASP A 11 12.31 -2.80 15.02
C ASP A 11 12.03 -3.64 13.77
N TYR A 12 11.02 -3.28 12.99
CA TYR A 12 10.63 -3.99 11.78
C TYR A 12 10.06 -3.02 10.73
N TYR A 13 10.20 -3.42 9.48
CA TYR A 13 9.74 -2.62 8.34
C TYR A 13 8.59 -3.35 7.66
N LEU A 14 7.41 -2.79 7.75
CA LEU A 14 6.17 -3.47 7.43
C LEU A 14 5.17 -2.52 6.82
N SER A 15 4.49 -2.97 5.77
CA SER A 15 3.23 -2.38 5.33
C SER A 15 2.13 -3.44 5.38
N THR A 16 0.89 -3.00 5.47
CA THR A 16 -0.27 -3.88 5.34
C THR A 16 -1.21 -3.31 4.29
N THR A 17 -1.76 -4.18 3.44
CA THR A 17 -2.78 -3.81 2.47
C THR A 17 -3.95 -4.77 2.61
N SER A 18 -5.12 -4.22 2.82
CA SER A 18 -6.37 -4.98 2.86
C SER A 18 -7.08 -4.82 1.52
N ILE A 19 -7.46 -5.93 0.90
CA ILE A 19 -8.24 -5.97 -0.33
C ILE A 19 -9.54 -6.68 -0.02
N LYS A 20 -10.65 -5.94 -0.11
CA LYS A 20 -11.98 -6.47 0.21
C LYS A 20 -12.85 -6.49 -1.03
N TRP A 21 -13.33 -7.67 -1.39
CA TRP A 21 -14.33 -7.85 -2.45
C TRP A 21 -15.72 -7.59 -1.90
N VAL A 22 -16.42 -6.63 -2.49
CA VAL A 22 -17.78 -6.23 -2.11
C VAL A 22 -18.70 -6.45 -3.32
N PRO A 23 -19.26 -7.68 -3.46
CA PRO A 23 -20.05 -8.03 -4.67
C PRO A 23 -21.24 -7.13 -4.92
N GLU A 24 -21.94 -6.71 -3.86
CA GLU A 24 -23.14 -5.86 -3.96
C GLU A 24 -22.82 -4.48 -4.54
N LYS A 25 -21.58 -4.04 -4.46
CA LYS A 25 -21.09 -2.79 -5.06
C LYS A 25 -20.25 -3.02 -6.32
N GLN A 26 -20.01 -4.26 -6.67
CA GLN A 26 -19.14 -4.66 -7.79
C GLN A 26 -17.78 -3.97 -7.75
N GLN A 27 -17.17 -3.94 -6.55
CA GLN A 27 -15.89 -3.25 -6.36
C GLN A 27 -14.97 -4.00 -5.41
N LEU A 28 -13.66 -3.75 -5.59
CA LEU A 28 -12.64 -4.05 -4.60
C LEU A 28 -12.32 -2.76 -3.85
N GLN A 29 -12.23 -2.86 -2.54
CA GLN A 29 -11.82 -1.77 -1.67
C GLN A 29 -10.43 -2.08 -1.12
N LEU A 30 -9.49 -1.15 -1.31
CA LEU A 30 -8.11 -1.29 -0.87
C LEU A 30 -7.80 -0.27 0.20
N THR A 31 -7.15 -0.72 1.27
CA THR A 31 -6.63 0.14 2.32
C THR A 31 -5.20 -0.29 2.63
N SER A 32 -4.25 0.62 2.46
CA SER A 32 -2.84 0.33 2.76
C SER A 32 -2.36 1.20 3.91
N ARG A 33 -1.57 0.60 4.80
CA ARG A 33 -0.96 1.28 5.95
C ARG A 33 0.55 1.19 5.85
N PHE A 34 1.19 2.32 6.03
CA PHE A 34 2.64 2.46 6.05
C PHE A 34 3.06 3.19 7.31
N PHE A 35 4.23 2.87 7.84
CA PHE A 35 4.83 3.76 8.83
C PHE A 35 5.15 5.10 8.15
N LEU A 36 4.64 6.18 8.71
CA LEU A 36 4.84 7.51 8.17
C LEU A 36 6.32 7.85 8.05
N GLU A 37 7.09 7.46 9.03
CA GLU A 37 8.54 7.63 9.09
C GLU A 37 9.26 6.99 7.89
N ASP A 38 8.82 5.81 7.46
CA ASP A 38 9.42 5.11 6.32
C ASP A 38 9.12 5.83 5.01
N ILE A 39 7.89 6.31 4.85
CA ILE A 39 7.50 7.08 3.67
C ILE A 39 8.23 8.41 3.60
N GLU A 40 8.38 9.10 4.73
CA GLU A 40 9.17 10.33 4.80
C GLU A 40 10.62 10.08 4.38
N ALA A 41 11.25 9.03 4.92
CA ALA A 41 12.62 8.68 4.58
C ALA A 41 12.78 8.35 3.10
N TYR A 42 11.84 7.60 2.54
CA TYR A 42 11.82 7.26 1.12
C TYR A 42 11.69 8.51 0.25
N MET A 43 10.77 9.40 0.58
CA MET A 43 10.55 10.64 -0.15
C MET A 43 11.77 11.55 -0.10
N GLN A 44 12.37 11.71 1.08
CA GLN A 44 13.59 12.50 1.25
C GLN A 44 14.74 11.95 0.41
N ASN A 45 14.86 10.63 0.34
CA ASN A 45 15.89 9.98 -0.46
C ASN A 45 15.67 10.18 -1.97
N LYS A 46 14.43 10.05 -2.44
CA LYS A 46 14.10 10.16 -3.88
C LYS A 46 14.13 11.61 -4.38
N GLN A 47 13.70 12.56 -3.58
CA GLN A 47 13.57 13.96 -4.01
C GLN A 47 14.66 14.87 -3.47
N ASN A 48 15.56 14.34 -2.66
CA ASN A 48 16.63 15.10 -2.00
C ASN A 48 16.09 16.30 -1.20
N ASN A 49 14.87 16.19 -0.68
CA ASN A 49 14.16 17.22 0.06
C ASN A 49 13.89 16.78 1.48
N LYS A 50 14.05 17.71 2.43
CA LYS A 50 13.62 17.51 3.83
C LYS A 50 12.12 17.76 3.94
N VAL A 51 11.32 16.91 3.29
CA VAL A 51 9.88 17.01 3.40
C VAL A 51 9.42 16.27 4.65
N VAL A 52 8.66 16.96 5.48
CA VAL A 52 8.02 16.37 6.65
C VAL A 52 6.53 16.26 6.34
N PHE A 53 5.98 15.06 6.50
CA PHE A 53 4.55 14.86 6.39
C PHE A 53 3.88 15.41 7.65
N SER A 54 3.43 16.63 7.54
CA SER A 54 2.66 17.30 8.58
C SER A 54 1.34 17.74 7.98
N PRO A 55 0.24 17.75 8.76
CA PRO A 55 -1.04 18.27 8.29
C PRO A 55 -0.94 19.71 7.77
N ASP A 56 0.09 20.44 8.21
CA ASP A 56 0.30 21.85 7.87
C ASP A 56 1.27 22.07 6.72
N SER A 57 1.90 21.03 6.16
CA SER A 57 2.91 21.17 5.09
C SER A 57 2.35 20.74 3.74
N HIS A 58 2.38 21.68 2.79
CA HIS A 58 2.19 21.49 1.34
C HIS A 58 1.31 20.28 0.95
N PRO A 59 0.00 20.31 1.28
CA PRO A 59 -0.87 19.13 1.11
C PRO A 59 -0.93 18.63 -0.34
N ASP A 60 -0.87 19.52 -1.32
CA ASP A 60 -1.00 19.15 -2.73
C ASP A 60 0.22 18.37 -3.25
N GLU A 61 1.43 18.81 -2.93
CA GLU A 61 2.66 18.13 -3.33
C GLU A 61 2.78 16.78 -2.65
N THR A 62 2.44 16.73 -1.38
CA THR A 62 2.47 15.50 -0.59
C THR A 62 1.47 14.49 -1.11
N ASP A 63 0.27 14.94 -1.44
CA ASP A 63 -0.77 14.06 -1.97
C ASP A 63 -0.37 13.50 -3.34
N ALA A 64 0.18 14.32 -4.22
CA ALA A 64 0.68 13.89 -5.52
C ALA A 64 1.79 12.83 -5.36
N PHE A 65 2.71 13.05 -4.43
CA PHE A 65 3.77 12.09 -4.15
C PHE A 65 3.20 10.76 -3.64
N VAL A 66 2.30 10.80 -2.67
CA VAL A 66 1.69 9.59 -2.09
C VAL A 66 0.91 8.83 -3.15
N LYS A 67 0.15 9.52 -3.98
CA LYS A 67 -0.60 8.90 -5.08
C LYS A 67 0.33 8.18 -6.05
N ASP A 68 1.38 8.84 -6.51
CA ASP A 68 2.34 8.26 -7.45
C ASP A 68 3.07 7.08 -6.80
N PHE A 69 3.53 7.25 -5.57
CA PHE A 69 4.18 6.17 -4.82
C PHE A 69 3.26 4.95 -4.73
N PHE A 70 2.02 5.15 -4.37
CA PHE A 70 1.05 4.06 -4.20
C PHE A 70 0.78 3.35 -5.52
N LEU A 71 0.42 4.10 -6.57
CA LEU A 71 0.04 3.52 -7.86
C LEU A 71 1.22 2.88 -8.60
N ASP A 72 2.43 3.42 -8.45
CA ASP A 72 3.62 2.89 -9.11
C ASP A 72 4.10 1.56 -8.51
N ASN A 73 3.69 1.24 -7.31
CA ASN A 73 4.17 0.08 -6.57
C ASN A 73 3.14 -1.04 -6.41
N ILE A 74 2.00 -0.94 -7.08
CA ILE A 74 0.99 -1.99 -7.08
C ILE A 74 0.48 -2.27 -8.49
N SER A 75 0.06 -3.50 -8.71
CA SER A 75 -0.69 -3.86 -9.90
C SER A 75 -1.69 -4.98 -9.57
N LEU A 76 -2.80 -4.96 -10.28
CA LEU A 76 -3.90 -5.89 -10.05
C LEU A 76 -4.38 -6.46 -11.36
N GLN A 77 -4.54 -7.78 -11.39
CA GLN A 77 -5.23 -8.49 -12.46
C GLN A 77 -6.42 -9.24 -11.87
N ILE A 78 -7.53 -9.18 -12.56
CA ILE A 78 -8.73 -9.94 -12.22
C ILE A 78 -9.02 -10.85 -13.40
N ASN A 79 -9.07 -12.16 -13.15
CA ASN A 79 -9.25 -13.17 -14.21
C ASN A 79 -8.25 -12.97 -15.38
N ASP A 80 -6.98 -12.69 -15.04
CA ASP A 80 -5.87 -12.46 -15.98
C ASP A 80 -5.98 -11.16 -16.81
N SER A 81 -6.91 -10.27 -16.48
CA SER A 81 -7.02 -8.95 -17.11
C SER A 81 -6.57 -7.86 -16.15
N SER A 82 -5.71 -6.96 -16.63
CA SER A 82 -5.26 -5.82 -15.85
C SER A 82 -6.39 -4.84 -15.57
N HIS A 83 -6.46 -4.33 -14.35
CA HIS A 83 -7.46 -3.35 -13.94
C HIS A 83 -6.78 -2.12 -13.33
N GLU A 84 -7.34 -0.97 -13.66
CA GLU A 84 -6.89 0.29 -13.09
C GLU A 84 -7.35 0.41 -11.64
N ILE A 85 -6.43 0.85 -10.79
CA ILE A 85 -6.71 1.10 -9.37
C ILE A 85 -6.91 2.60 -9.21
N ASN A 86 -8.06 3.00 -8.67
CA ASN A 86 -8.40 4.40 -8.45
C ASN A 86 -7.97 4.82 -7.04
N TYR A 87 -7.02 5.74 -6.97
CA TYR A 87 -6.60 6.36 -5.71
C TYR A 87 -7.70 7.30 -5.22
N LEU A 88 -8.14 7.10 -3.98
CA LEU A 88 -9.22 7.92 -3.39
C LEU A 88 -8.69 9.00 -2.46
N GLY A 89 -7.58 8.76 -1.78
CA GLY A 89 -7.03 9.70 -0.84
C GLY A 89 -6.20 9.04 0.23
N ARG A 90 -5.80 9.83 1.21
CA ARG A 90 -4.97 9.41 2.31
C ARG A 90 -5.35 10.12 3.60
N GLU A 91 -4.95 9.54 4.72
CA GLU A 91 -5.04 10.20 6.01
C GLU A 91 -3.91 9.77 6.93
N TYR A 92 -3.68 10.56 7.97
CA TYR A 92 -2.74 10.21 9.03
C TYR A 92 -3.51 9.61 10.20
N GLN A 93 -3.05 8.45 10.67
CA GLN A 93 -3.57 7.79 11.86
C GLN A 93 -2.39 7.47 12.76
N ASP A 94 -2.20 8.25 13.80
CA ASP A 94 -1.06 8.12 14.71
C ASP A 94 0.27 8.14 13.94
N GLU A 95 1.03 7.08 13.99
CA GLU A 95 2.32 6.93 13.31
C GLU A 95 2.19 6.39 11.87
N PHE A 96 0.95 6.24 11.38
CA PHE A 96 0.69 5.61 10.09
C PHE A 96 0.18 6.59 9.05
N LEU A 97 0.63 6.38 7.82
CA LEU A 97 0.00 6.91 6.63
C LEU A 97 -0.95 5.83 6.09
N VAL A 98 -2.21 6.18 5.95
CA VAL A 98 -3.24 5.28 5.43
C VAL A 98 -3.70 5.77 4.07
N VAL A 99 -3.67 4.89 3.07
CA VAL A 99 -4.07 5.18 1.70
C VAL A 99 -5.31 4.35 1.36
N TYR A 100 -6.28 5.02 0.74
CA TYR A 100 -7.53 4.40 0.29
C TYR A 100 -7.59 4.39 -1.23
N ALA A 101 -8.01 3.25 -1.78
CA ALA A 101 -8.17 3.08 -3.21
C ALA A 101 -9.31 2.09 -3.50
N GLU A 102 -9.74 2.05 -4.76
CA GLU A 102 -10.79 1.13 -5.18
C GLU A 102 -10.61 0.69 -6.62
N VAL A 103 -11.23 -0.43 -6.96
CA VAL A 103 -11.45 -0.87 -8.35
C VAL A 103 -12.95 -1.07 -8.50
N THR A 104 -13.56 -0.37 -9.45
CA THR A 104 -15.02 -0.33 -9.63
C THR A 104 -15.46 -0.98 -10.93
N GLU A 105 -16.77 -1.11 -11.08
CA GLU A 105 -17.42 -1.64 -12.29
C GLU A 105 -16.96 -3.06 -12.64
N LEU A 106 -16.75 -3.87 -11.62
CA LEU A 106 -16.28 -5.23 -11.78
C LEU A 106 -17.43 -6.19 -12.10
N SER A 107 -17.13 -7.23 -12.89
CA SER A 107 -18.03 -8.35 -13.07
C SER A 107 -18.23 -9.10 -11.77
N LEU A 108 -19.42 -9.67 -11.57
CA LEU A 108 -19.67 -10.56 -10.43
C LEU A 108 -18.95 -11.91 -10.57
N ALA A 109 -18.50 -12.25 -11.76
CA ALA A 109 -17.82 -13.52 -12.05
C ALA A 109 -16.31 -13.44 -11.85
N ILE A 110 -15.88 -13.01 -10.65
CA ILE A 110 -14.46 -12.99 -10.28
C ILE A 110 -14.06 -14.38 -9.79
N SER A 111 -13.09 -14.99 -10.45
CA SER A 111 -12.56 -16.30 -10.04
C SER A 111 -11.14 -16.22 -9.49
N LYS A 112 -10.32 -15.26 -9.96
CA LYS A 112 -8.93 -15.15 -9.56
C LYS A 112 -8.52 -13.69 -9.44
N LEU A 113 -7.76 -13.39 -8.38
CA LEU A 113 -7.06 -12.13 -8.17
C LEU A 113 -5.56 -12.37 -8.22
N SER A 114 -4.86 -11.58 -9.03
CA SER A 114 -3.39 -11.54 -9.02
C SER A 114 -2.97 -10.15 -8.58
N PHE A 115 -2.15 -10.06 -7.55
CA PHE A 115 -1.74 -8.79 -6.96
C PHE A 115 -0.24 -8.75 -6.79
N LYS A 116 0.36 -7.64 -7.17
CA LYS A 116 1.77 -7.37 -6.99
C LYS A 116 1.94 -6.13 -6.14
N SER A 117 2.85 -6.19 -5.17
CA SER A 117 3.19 -5.06 -4.32
C SER A 117 4.70 -4.97 -4.13
N THR A 118 5.26 -3.82 -4.47
CA THR A 118 6.70 -3.55 -4.35
C THR A 118 7.00 -2.41 -3.39
N PHE A 119 6.05 -2.05 -2.51
CA PHE A 119 6.22 -0.94 -1.57
C PHE A 119 7.54 -1.04 -0.80
N LEU A 120 8.40 -0.02 -0.98
CA LEU A 120 9.65 0.15 -0.25
C LEU A 120 10.68 -0.97 -0.43
N LEU A 121 10.45 -1.94 -1.30
CA LEU A 121 11.37 -3.07 -1.50
C LEU A 121 12.70 -2.66 -2.11
N ASP A 122 12.74 -1.59 -2.90
CA ASP A 122 13.96 -1.04 -3.48
C ASP A 122 14.75 -0.14 -2.52
N PHE A 123 14.15 0.24 -1.41
CA PHE A 123 14.72 1.17 -0.43
C PHE A 123 15.12 0.48 0.88
N ILE A 124 14.32 -0.49 1.33
CA ILE A 124 14.52 -1.20 2.60
C ILE A 124 14.62 -2.70 2.31
N ALA A 125 15.82 -3.27 2.48
CA ALA A 125 16.08 -4.68 2.16
C ALA A 125 15.21 -5.66 2.97
N SER A 126 14.88 -5.29 4.21
CA SER A 126 14.08 -6.12 5.13
C SER A 126 12.58 -5.82 5.10
N GLN A 127 12.12 -5.01 4.14
CA GLN A 127 10.71 -4.66 4.04
C GLN A 127 9.84 -5.90 3.82
N GLN A 128 8.74 -5.96 4.55
CA GLN A 128 7.69 -6.96 4.40
C GLN A 128 6.38 -6.24 4.09
N ASN A 129 5.64 -6.76 3.12
CA ASN A 129 4.33 -6.23 2.75
C ASN A 129 3.30 -7.34 2.94
N ILE A 130 2.42 -7.16 3.91
CA ILE A 130 1.38 -8.14 4.21
C ILE A 130 0.11 -7.74 3.47
N ILE A 131 -0.47 -8.68 2.74
CA ILE A 131 -1.69 -8.49 1.97
C ILE A 131 -2.78 -9.36 2.58
N HIS A 132 -3.86 -8.73 3.01
CA HIS A 132 -5.05 -9.40 3.51
C HIS A 132 -6.13 -9.34 2.45
N ILE A 133 -6.59 -10.49 1.97
CA ILE A 133 -7.68 -10.55 0.99
C ILE A 133 -8.91 -11.13 1.67
N LYS A 134 -10.01 -10.37 1.58
CA LYS A 134 -11.28 -10.76 2.17
C LYS A 134 -12.38 -10.76 1.10
N THR A 135 -13.05 -11.88 0.99
CA THR A 135 -14.30 -12.03 0.23
C THR A 135 -15.41 -12.40 1.22
N PRO A 136 -16.70 -12.43 0.80
CA PRO A 136 -17.76 -12.88 1.71
C PRO A 136 -17.53 -14.29 2.29
N GLU A 137 -16.80 -15.15 1.58
CA GLU A 137 -16.63 -16.55 1.95
C GLU A 137 -15.23 -16.93 2.39
N LYS A 138 -14.22 -16.10 2.08
CA LYS A 138 -12.81 -16.41 2.34
C LYS A 138 -12.05 -15.23 2.93
N TYR A 139 -11.07 -15.57 3.74
CA TYR A 139 -10.05 -14.62 4.21
C TYR A 139 -8.70 -15.29 4.12
N LYS A 140 -7.73 -14.61 3.51
CA LYS A 140 -6.37 -15.12 3.42
C LYS A 140 -5.35 -13.98 3.49
N SER A 141 -4.22 -14.24 4.16
CA SER A 141 -3.11 -13.30 4.25
C SER A 141 -1.89 -13.85 3.51
N PHE A 142 -1.15 -12.94 2.88
CA PHE A 142 0.06 -13.24 2.14
C PHE A 142 1.18 -12.34 2.61
N LEU A 143 2.39 -12.86 2.66
CA LEU A 143 3.58 -12.08 2.95
C LEU A 143 4.37 -11.88 1.66
N LEU A 144 4.51 -10.64 1.23
CA LEU A 144 5.33 -10.27 0.08
C LEU A 144 6.61 -9.58 0.56
N LYS A 145 7.70 -9.82 -0.13
CA LYS A 145 9.03 -9.28 0.18
C LYS A 145 9.91 -9.34 -1.05
N ASN A 146 11.17 -8.94 -0.93
CA ASN A 146 12.13 -9.01 -2.02
C ASN A 146 12.11 -10.39 -2.69
N LYS A 147 12.02 -10.44 -4.02
CA LYS A 147 11.95 -11.62 -4.88
C LYS A 147 10.63 -12.39 -4.84
N ILE A 148 9.77 -12.16 -3.83
CA ILE A 148 8.44 -12.77 -3.73
C ILE A 148 7.44 -11.63 -3.54
N ASN A 149 7.16 -10.89 -4.60
CA ASN A 149 6.38 -9.65 -4.52
C ASN A 149 5.02 -9.73 -5.20
N SER A 150 4.57 -10.91 -5.57
CA SER A 150 3.25 -11.11 -6.18
C SER A 150 2.55 -12.34 -5.59
N LEU A 151 1.24 -12.33 -5.71
CA LEU A 151 0.39 -13.42 -5.22
C LEU A 151 -0.72 -13.73 -6.22
N GLU A 152 -1.24 -14.94 -6.15
CA GLU A 152 -2.50 -15.33 -6.78
C GLU A 152 -3.47 -15.79 -5.70
N PHE A 153 -4.72 -15.36 -5.83
CA PHE A 153 -5.79 -15.73 -4.91
C PHE A 153 -6.97 -16.26 -5.71
N ILE A 154 -7.37 -17.49 -5.41
CA ILE A 154 -8.53 -18.11 -6.03
C ILE A 154 -9.77 -17.82 -5.19
N VAL A 155 -10.73 -17.14 -5.79
CA VAL A 155 -11.93 -16.66 -5.09
C VAL A 155 -12.90 -17.79 -4.76
N ASN A 156 -12.92 -18.83 -5.58
CA ASN A 156 -13.84 -19.97 -5.42
C ASN A 156 -13.24 -21.08 -4.57
#